data_e8ba4b37a570ec7e7b4dfa1ef0118ca0
#
_entry.id   e8ba4b37a570ec7e7b4dfa1ef0118ca0
#
_cell.length_a   1.000
_cell.length_b   1.000
_cell.length_c   1.000
_cell.angle_alpha   90.00
_cell.angle_beta   90.00
_cell.angle_gamma   90.00
#
_symmetry.space_group_name_H-M   'P 1'
#
loop_
_entity.id
_entity.type
_entity.pdbx_description
1 polymer ?
#
loop_
_entity_poly.entity_id
_entity_poly.type
_entity_poly.pdbx_seq_one_letter_code
_entity_poly.pdbx_strand_id
1 'polypeptide(L)'
;MALINLTDEQYYLGPDGVWHSWDEDYGNYQFTSIKDIINNFIIAYVGEDKIISKIKRTDVAFHAQRGIQELHFDTLPSVKSAEVEVGPSLNMVLPKDYVNYVKVTWTDGRGIERIVYPARKTSNPQAILQDDNYEYLFDEQSREILEAEQSVTKTRFQKTPRTSDNINTDGVIEHNNFGRRYGLTPERAQTNGVFYIDQLANIINFDSSFVGKVITLKYISDGLATDEEMTVHKFAEEALYKYIAHAILATRANTPEYLVMRFKKEAAAAKRNAKLRLSNIKIEEIAQVMRNKSKQIKH
;
A
#
# COMPACT_ATOMS: atom_id res chain seq x y z
N MET A 1 -3.93 21.66 20.68
CA MET A 1 -3.13 22.41 19.67
C MET A 1 -1.75 22.53 20.25
N ALA A 2 -0.84 21.69 19.79
CA ALA A 2 0.56 21.86 20.14
C ALA A 2 1.04 23.13 19.42
N LEU A 3 1.21 24.22 20.15
CA LEU A 3 1.94 25.37 19.65
C LEU A 3 3.37 24.89 19.44
N ILE A 4 3.88 25.05 18.24
CA ILE A 4 5.26 24.71 17.92
C ILE A 4 6.13 25.78 18.56
N ASN A 5 6.61 25.50 19.76
CA ASN A 5 7.54 26.37 20.48
C ASN A 5 9.00 25.94 20.25
N LEU A 6 9.27 25.25 19.15
CA LEU A 6 10.62 24.83 18.78
C LEU A 6 11.30 25.97 18.03
N THR A 7 12.55 26.30 18.40
CA THR A 7 13.42 27.13 17.56
C THR A 7 13.82 26.34 16.31
N ASP A 8 14.30 27.05 15.28
CA ASP A 8 14.78 26.38 14.06
C ASP A 8 15.92 25.38 14.38
N GLU A 9 16.80 25.75 15.31
CA GLU A 9 17.88 24.87 15.77
C GLU A 9 17.33 23.59 16.40
N GLN A 10 16.34 23.68 17.30
CA GLN A 10 15.70 22.53 17.94
C GLN A 10 14.93 21.67 16.95
N TYR A 11 14.41 22.27 15.87
CA TYR A 11 13.70 21.54 14.83
C TYR A 11 14.65 20.69 13.97
N TYR A 12 15.84 21.23 13.62
CA TYR A 12 16.79 20.53 12.76
C TYR A 12 17.78 19.65 13.52
N LEU A 13 18.13 19.98 14.76
CA LEU A 13 19.13 19.27 15.54
C LEU A 13 18.54 18.50 16.73
N GLY A 14 17.27 18.70 17.04
CA GLY A 14 16.63 18.14 18.23
C GLY A 14 16.69 19.02 19.47
N PRO A 15 16.00 18.63 20.55
CA PRO A 15 15.86 19.46 21.76
C PRO A 15 17.18 19.75 22.47
N ASP A 16 18.19 18.93 22.27
CA ASP A 16 19.53 19.03 22.88
C ASP A 16 20.57 19.71 21.97
N GLY A 17 20.17 20.13 20.77
CA GLY A 17 21.06 20.79 19.81
C GLY A 17 22.12 19.87 19.20
N VAL A 18 21.99 18.56 19.35
CA VAL A 18 22.90 17.54 18.80
C VAL A 18 22.28 16.88 17.60
N TRP A 19 23.05 16.71 16.53
CA TRP A 19 22.60 15.96 15.36
C TRP A 19 22.38 14.48 15.72
N HIS A 20 21.13 14.04 15.66
CA HIS A 20 20.76 12.65 15.85
C HIS A 20 20.63 11.93 14.50
N SER A 21 20.77 10.61 14.53
CA SER A 21 20.63 9.77 13.33
C SER A 21 19.19 9.80 12.80
N TRP A 22 19.00 9.40 11.55
CA TRP A 22 17.74 9.42 10.79
C TRP A 22 16.55 8.68 11.43
N ASP A 23 16.74 8.04 12.56
CA ASP A 23 15.71 7.29 13.29
C ASP A 23 14.84 8.17 14.19
N GLU A 24 15.15 9.47 14.32
CA GLU A 24 14.41 10.41 15.14
C GLU A 24 13.52 11.33 14.29
N ASP A 25 12.28 11.52 14.73
CA ASP A 25 11.18 12.13 13.98
C ASP A 25 11.21 13.67 13.94
N TYR A 26 12.35 14.27 13.68
CA TYR A 26 12.50 15.74 13.65
C TYR A 26 11.80 16.40 12.46
N GLY A 27 11.05 15.91 11.70
CA GLY A 27 10.29 16.55 10.61
C GLY A 27 8.78 16.43 10.78
N ASN A 28 8.32 15.80 11.84
CA ASN A 28 6.94 15.37 12.01
C ASN A 28 5.92 16.49 12.27
N TYR A 29 6.34 17.71 12.46
CA TYR A 29 5.41 18.83 12.66
C TYR A 29 4.46 19.08 11.48
N GLN A 30 4.76 18.51 10.31
CA GLN A 30 3.88 18.55 9.13
C GLN A 30 2.65 17.65 9.27
N PHE A 31 2.71 16.72 10.22
CA PHE A 31 1.69 15.70 10.41
C PHE A 31 1.03 15.85 11.78
N THR A 32 -0.27 15.58 11.83
CA THR A 32 -1.07 15.57 13.05
C THR A 32 -1.52 14.15 13.30
N SER A 33 -1.39 13.65 14.55
CA SER A 33 -1.85 12.31 14.91
C SER A 33 -3.38 12.23 14.83
N ILE A 34 -3.91 11.05 14.52
CA ILE A 34 -5.38 10.84 14.52
C ILE A 34 -5.98 11.07 15.90
N LYS A 35 -5.22 10.75 16.95
CA LYS A 35 -5.63 11.00 18.35
C LYS A 35 -5.90 12.47 18.62
N ASP A 36 -5.02 13.34 18.12
CA ASP A 36 -5.19 14.79 18.26
C ASP A 36 -6.33 15.32 17.39
N ILE A 37 -6.47 14.77 16.18
CA ILE A 37 -7.59 15.12 15.29
C ILE A 37 -8.92 14.78 15.95
N ILE A 38 -9.06 13.60 16.54
CA ILE A 38 -10.29 13.19 17.26
C ILE A 38 -10.55 14.14 18.44
N ASN A 39 -9.55 14.47 19.24
CA ASN A 39 -9.68 15.38 20.36
C ASN A 39 -10.07 16.79 19.91
N ASN A 40 -9.39 17.32 18.91
CA ASN A 40 -9.66 18.64 18.33
C ASN A 40 -11.07 18.70 17.69
N PHE A 41 -11.47 17.61 17.03
CA PHE A 41 -12.84 17.51 16.48
C PHE A 41 -13.89 17.59 17.58
N ILE A 42 -13.73 16.84 18.66
CA ILE A 42 -14.65 16.88 19.80
C ILE A 42 -14.72 18.29 20.39
N ILE A 43 -13.57 18.94 20.59
CA ILE A 43 -13.49 20.31 21.11
C ILE A 43 -14.19 21.30 20.17
N ALA A 44 -14.02 21.16 18.86
CA ALA A 44 -14.53 22.12 17.88
C ALA A 44 -16.04 21.93 17.56
N TYR A 45 -16.50 20.69 17.45
CA TYR A 45 -17.83 20.36 16.87
C TYR A 45 -18.82 19.80 17.86
N VAL A 46 -18.42 19.37 19.06
CA VAL A 46 -19.28 18.70 20.04
C VAL A 46 -19.49 19.56 21.28
N GLY A 47 -20.73 19.80 21.66
CA GLY A 47 -21.10 20.59 22.84
C GLY A 47 -22.54 21.11 22.79
N GLU A 48 -23.01 21.75 23.88
CA GLU A 48 -24.43 22.18 24.00
C GLU A 48 -24.81 23.19 22.91
N ASP A 49 -23.94 24.15 22.59
CA ASP A 49 -24.22 25.19 21.58
C ASP A 49 -23.55 24.87 20.22
N LYS A 50 -23.15 23.61 20.00
CA LYS A 50 -22.48 23.20 18.78
C LYS A 50 -23.39 22.32 17.91
N ILE A 51 -22.93 22.09 16.68
CA ILE A 51 -23.66 21.34 15.66
C ILE A 51 -24.00 19.91 16.13
N ILE A 52 -23.10 19.28 16.91
CA ILE A 52 -23.30 17.97 17.48
C ILE A 52 -23.41 18.11 18.99
N SER A 53 -24.61 17.89 19.54
CA SER A 53 -24.86 18.08 20.98
C SER A 53 -24.09 17.06 21.84
N LYS A 54 -24.03 15.79 21.41
CA LYS A 54 -23.35 14.69 22.15
C LYS A 54 -22.98 13.57 21.20
N ILE A 55 -21.77 13.01 21.38
CA ILE A 55 -21.27 11.84 20.66
C ILE A 55 -20.26 11.09 21.53
N LYS A 56 -20.11 9.80 21.31
CA LYS A 56 -19.03 9.02 21.94
C LYS A 56 -17.74 9.17 21.14
N ARG A 57 -16.60 9.17 21.84
CA ARG A 57 -15.28 9.23 21.21
C ARG A 57 -15.05 8.06 20.24
N THR A 58 -15.57 6.87 20.56
CA THR A 58 -15.47 5.67 19.70
C THR A 58 -16.14 5.87 18.34
N ASP A 59 -17.27 6.56 18.29
CA ASP A 59 -17.98 6.84 17.05
C ASP A 59 -17.19 7.81 16.16
N VAL A 60 -16.59 8.84 16.81
CA VAL A 60 -15.71 9.79 16.12
C VAL A 60 -14.47 9.06 15.57
N ALA A 61 -13.86 8.17 16.37
CA ALA A 61 -12.70 7.39 15.96
C ALA A 61 -13.02 6.49 14.76
N PHE A 62 -14.15 5.80 14.77
CA PHE A 62 -14.60 4.97 13.66
C PHE A 62 -14.71 5.76 12.35
N HIS A 63 -15.38 6.92 12.39
CA HIS A 63 -15.50 7.77 11.21
C HIS A 63 -14.18 8.42 10.79
N ALA A 64 -13.30 8.71 11.74
CA ALA A 64 -11.96 9.24 11.46
C ALA A 64 -11.10 8.21 10.70
N GLN A 65 -11.06 6.95 11.15
CA GLN A 65 -10.34 5.87 10.47
C GLN A 65 -10.84 5.67 9.03
N ARG A 66 -12.16 5.63 8.82
CA ARG A 66 -12.72 5.55 7.46
C ARG A 66 -12.38 6.76 6.61
N GLY A 67 -12.37 7.95 7.21
CA GLY A 67 -11.97 9.17 6.53
C GLY A 67 -10.50 9.17 6.10
N ILE A 68 -9.61 8.61 6.91
CA ILE A 68 -8.20 8.44 6.56
C ILE A 68 -8.05 7.49 5.38
N GLN A 69 -8.69 6.33 5.40
CA GLN A 69 -8.65 5.39 4.28
C GLN A 69 -9.05 6.05 2.96
N GLU A 70 -10.15 6.82 2.97
CA GLU A 70 -10.63 7.52 1.78
C GLU A 70 -9.68 8.64 1.34
N LEU A 71 -9.08 9.38 2.28
CA LEU A 71 -8.14 10.44 1.98
C LEU A 71 -6.78 9.89 1.49
N HIS A 72 -6.28 8.81 2.08
CA HIS A 72 -5.03 8.17 1.65
C HIS A 72 -5.12 7.66 0.23
N PHE A 73 -6.20 6.99 -0.13
CA PHE A 73 -6.36 6.47 -1.48
C PHE A 73 -6.42 7.59 -2.53
N ASP A 74 -7.14 8.68 -2.25
CA ASP A 74 -7.46 9.70 -3.25
C ASP A 74 -6.52 10.91 -3.25
N THR A 75 -5.91 11.23 -2.13
CA THR A 75 -5.37 12.59 -1.90
C THR A 75 -3.97 12.63 -1.31
N LEU A 76 -3.67 11.76 -0.35
CA LEU A 76 -2.41 11.78 0.36
C LEU A 76 -1.34 10.94 -0.35
N PRO A 77 -0.04 11.27 -0.19
CA PRO A 77 1.03 10.39 -0.62
C PRO A 77 0.95 9.10 0.21
N SER A 78 0.41 8.05 -0.40
CA SER A 78 0.15 6.76 0.24
C SER A 78 1.18 5.68 -0.11
N VAL A 79 2.26 6.08 -0.81
CA VAL A 79 3.29 5.13 -1.25
C VAL A 79 4.32 4.92 -0.15
N LYS A 80 4.42 3.70 0.32
CA LYS A 80 5.44 3.25 1.29
C LYS A 80 6.42 2.28 0.63
N SER A 81 7.55 2.08 1.27
CA SER A 81 8.56 1.09 0.87
C SER A 81 8.88 0.20 2.07
N ALA A 82 8.86 -1.11 1.85
CA ALA A 82 9.28 -2.09 2.84
C ALA A 82 10.44 -2.90 2.27
N GLU A 83 11.46 -3.12 3.08
CA GLU A 83 12.64 -3.91 2.73
C GLU A 83 12.61 -5.20 3.53
N VAL A 84 12.77 -6.33 2.82
CA VAL A 84 12.71 -7.66 3.43
C VAL A 84 13.71 -8.59 2.73
N GLU A 85 14.44 -9.37 3.52
CA GLU A 85 15.26 -10.46 3.01
C GLU A 85 14.41 -11.69 2.74
N VAL A 86 14.54 -12.26 1.56
CA VAL A 86 13.75 -13.44 1.15
C VAL A 86 14.41 -14.71 1.68
N GLY A 87 13.72 -15.36 2.59
CA GLY A 87 14.15 -16.65 3.15
C GLY A 87 14.00 -17.83 2.19
N PRO A 88 14.43 -19.03 2.61
CA PRO A 88 14.33 -20.24 1.79
C PRO A 88 12.89 -20.65 1.43
N SER A 89 11.88 -20.17 2.17
CA SER A 89 10.46 -20.39 1.87
C SER A 89 10.00 -19.68 0.60
N LEU A 90 10.79 -18.71 0.12
CA LEU A 90 10.49 -17.88 -1.07
C LEU A 90 9.16 -17.11 -0.96
N ASN A 91 8.72 -16.88 0.25
CA ASN A 91 7.48 -16.17 0.56
C ASN A 91 7.78 -14.94 1.40
N MET A 92 7.01 -13.88 1.16
CA MET A 92 6.96 -12.68 1.97
C MET A 92 5.50 -12.39 2.31
N VAL A 93 5.19 -12.19 3.56
CA VAL A 93 3.86 -11.72 3.98
C VAL A 93 3.73 -10.25 3.62
N LEU A 94 2.60 -9.86 3.02
CA LEU A 94 2.31 -8.47 2.71
C LEU A 94 2.17 -7.63 3.98
N PRO A 95 2.61 -6.36 3.96
CA PRO A 95 2.38 -5.45 5.07
C PRO A 95 0.89 -5.34 5.42
N LYS A 96 0.57 -5.13 6.71
CA LYS A 96 -0.82 -5.04 7.20
C LYS A 96 -1.66 -3.94 6.52
N ASP A 97 -0.99 -2.88 6.06
CA ASP A 97 -1.57 -1.71 5.41
C ASP A 97 -1.44 -1.74 3.87
N TYR A 98 -1.16 -2.93 3.31
CA TYR A 98 -0.98 -3.10 1.88
C TYR A 98 -2.32 -3.03 1.14
N VAL A 99 -2.38 -2.20 0.10
CA VAL A 99 -3.52 -2.13 -0.84
C VAL A 99 -3.11 -2.68 -2.21
N ASN A 100 -2.02 -2.17 -2.77
CA ASN A 100 -1.52 -2.60 -4.07
C ASN A 100 -0.02 -2.32 -4.19
N TYR A 101 0.70 -3.15 -4.96
CA TYR A 101 2.11 -2.90 -5.23
C TYR A 101 2.30 -1.81 -6.31
N VAL A 102 3.36 -1.03 -6.18
CA VAL A 102 3.81 -0.08 -7.21
C VAL A 102 4.94 -0.70 -8.01
N LYS A 103 5.95 -1.20 -7.32
CA LYS A 103 7.06 -1.94 -7.91
C LYS A 103 7.71 -2.85 -6.87
N VAL A 104 8.30 -3.93 -7.33
CA VAL A 104 9.19 -4.79 -6.57
C VAL A 104 10.58 -4.69 -7.17
N THR A 105 11.57 -4.44 -6.34
CA THR A 105 12.96 -4.26 -6.78
C THR A 105 13.92 -4.96 -5.84
N TRP A 106 15.12 -5.24 -6.32
CA TRP A 106 16.24 -5.63 -5.48
C TRP A 106 17.48 -4.83 -5.89
N THR A 107 18.34 -4.56 -4.95
CA THR A 107 19.57 -3.79 -5.18
C THR A 107 20.73 -4.75 -5.30
N ASP A 108 21.50 -4.64 -6.38
CA ASP A 108 22.70 -5.45 -6.55
C ASP A 108 23.87 -4.91 -5.70
N GLY A 109 24.94 -5.69 -5.58
CA GLY A 109 26.12 -5.29 -4.81
C GLY A 109 26.83 -4.02 -5.30
N ARG A 110 26.39 -3.46 -6.43
CA ARG A 110 26.88 -2.19 -6.99
C ARG A 110 25.95 -1.01 -6.71
N GLY A 111 24.87 -1.23 -5.95
CA GLY A 111 23.87 -0.20 -5.66
C GLY A 111 22.88 0.06 -6.79
N ILE A 112 22.83 -0.80 -7.83
CA ILE A 112 21.89 -0.63 -8.93
C ILE A 112 20.56 -1.31 -8.58
N GLU A 113 19.48 -0.52 -8.57
CA GLU A 113 18.12 -1.02 -8.35
C GLU A 113 17.61 -1.75 -9.60
N ARG A 114 17.25 -3.01 -9.44
CA ARG A 114 16.74 -3.86 -10.52
C ARG A 114 15.29 -4.18 -10.30
N ILE A 115 14.46 -3.91 -11.31
CA ILE A 115 13.02 -4.15 -11.26
C ILE A 115 12.74 -5.64 -11.46
N VAL A 116 11.89 -6.19 -10.60
CA VAL A 116 11.31 -7.52 -10.71
C VAL A 116 9.91 -7.41 -11.31
N TYR A 117 9.59 -8.27 -12.26
CA TYR A 117 8.29 -8.23 -12.93
C TYR A 117 7.35 -9.31 -12.43
N PRO A 118 6.04 -9.05 -12.43
CA PRO A 118 5.07 -10.05 -12.03
C PRO A 118 5.00 -11.19 -13.04
N ALA A 119 4.97 -12.42 -12.55
CA ALA A 119 4.74 -13.59 -13.36
C ALA A 119 3.29 -13.64 -13.85
N ARG A 120 3.09 -14.05 -15.10
CA ARG A 120 1.74 -14.32 -15.65
C ARG A 120 1.27 -15.73 -15.24
N LYS A 121 1.06 -15.92 -13.96
CA LYS A 121 0.62 -17.19 -13.39
C LYS A 121 -0.73 -17.04 -12.71
N THR A 122 -1.47 -18.12 -12.65
CA THR A 122 -2.61 -18.23 -11.77
C THR A 122 -2.13 -18.15 -10.32
N SER A 123 -2.96 -17.62 -9.46
CA SER A 123 -2.78 -17.68 -8.01
C SER A 123 -2.43 -19.10 -7.56
N ASN A 124 -1.83 -19.24 -6.38
CA ASN A 124 -1.48 -20.53 -5.82
C ASN A 124 -2.71 -21.47 -5.81
N PRO A 125 -2.78 -22.47 -6.70
CA PRO A 125 -3.96 -23.31 -6.80
C PRO A 125 -4.02 -24.24 -5.61
N GLN A 126 -5.23 -24.49 -5.15
CA GLN A 126 -5.54 -25.54 -4.19
C GLN A 126 -5.20 -26.89 -4.79
N ALA A 127 -4.35 -27.64 -4.14
CA ALA A 127 -3.86 -28.92 -4.64
C ALA A 127 -4.79 -30.06 -4.16
N ILE A 128 -5.79 -30.39 -4.94
CA ILE A 128 -6.75 -31.46 -4.63
C ILE A 128 -6.07 -32.80 -4.83
N LEU A 129 -6.19 -33.72 -3.85
CA LEU A 129 -5.67 -35.06 -3.93
C LEU A 129 -6.65 -35.96 -4.71
N GLN A 130 -6.07 -36.84 -5.56
CA GLN A 130 -6.78 -37.82 -6.35
C GLN A 130 -6.11 -39.17 -6.16
N ASP A 131 -6.89 -40.25 -6.30
CA ASP A 131 -6.39 -41.62 -6.34
C ASP A 131 -5.79 -41.97 -7.70
N ASP A 132 -5.35 -43.23 -7.86
CA ASP A 132 -4.80 -43.75 -9.11
C ASP A 132 -5.83 -43.82 -10.26
N ASN A 133 -7.12 -43.71 -9.94
CA ASN A 133 -8.24 -43.72 -10.90
C ASN A 133 -8.71 -42.29 -11.21
N TYR A 134 -8.01 -41.24 -10.70
CA TYR A 134 -8.35 -39.81 -10.84
C TYR A 134 -9.63 -39.40 -10.09
N GLU A 135 -10.09 -40.20 -9.10
CA GLU A 135 -11.20 -39.83 -8.23
C GLU A 135 -10.71 -38.96 -7.07
N TYR A 136 -11.54 -38.02 -6.61
CA TYR A 136 -11.19 -37.12 -5.51
C TYR A 136 -11.16 -37.88 -4.19
N LEU A 137 -10.14 -37.62 -3.40
CA LEU A 137 -10.02 -38.17 -2.06
C LEU A 137 -10.69 -37.23 -1.04
N PHE A 138 -11.47 -37.86 -0.15
CA PHE A 138 -12.18 -37.16 0.91
C PHE A 138 -11.70 -37.67 2.27
N ASP A 139 -11.72 -36.74 3.25
CA ASP A 139 -11.48 -37.12 4.63
C ASP A 139 -12.62 -38.00 5.17
N GLU A 140 -12.28 -39.06 5.87
CA GLU A 140 -13.26 -40.04 6.36
C GLU A 140 -14.24 -39.48 7.38
N GLN A 141 -13.81 -38.46 8.13
CA GLN A 141 -14.56 -37.87 9.24
C GLN A 141 -15.35 -36.62 8.82
N SER A 142 -14.68 -35.68 8.17
CA SER A 142 -15.30 -34.41 7.74
C SER A 142 -15.99 -34.45 6.40
N ARG A 143 -15.67 -35.46 5.57
CA ARG A 143 -16.09 -35.56 4.15
C ARG A 143 -15.67 -34.37 3.29
N GLU A 144 -14.68 -33.64 3.74
CA GLU A 144 -14.07 -32.54 2.97
C GLU A 144 -13.04 -33.13 1.98
N ILE A 145 -12.81 -32.42 0.88
CA ILE A 145 -11.80 -32.80 -0.11
C ILE A 145 -10.43 -32.71 0.53
N LEU A 146 -9.64 -33.74 0.38
CA LEU A 146 -8.26 -33.75 0.84
C LEU A 146 -7.37 -32.91 -0.07
N GLU A 147 -6.53 -32.11 0.55
CA GLU A 147 -5.59 -31.22 -0.13
C GLU A 147 -4.15 -31.62 0.15
N ALA A 148 -3.30 -31.48 -0.85
CA ALA A 148 -1.87 -31.62 -0.65
C ALA A 148 -1.31 -30.37 -0.01
N GLU A 149 -0.30 -30.52 0.83
CA GLU A 149 0.38 -29.42 1.53
C GLU A 149 0.97 -28.38 0.57
N GLN A 150 1.38 -28.80 -0.63
CA GLN A 150 1.95 -27.92 -1.63
C GLN A 150 1.43 -28.23 -3.03
N SER A 151 1.09 -27.18 -3.79
CA SER A 151 0.71 -27.36 -5.18
C SER A 151 1.93 -27.61 -6.08
N VAL A 152 1.78 -28.52 -7.05
CA VAL A 152 2.80 -28.79 -8.08
C VAL A 152 3.13 -27.52 -8.87
N THR A 153 2.14 -26.69 -9.15
CA THR A 153 2.32 -25.41 -9.86
C THR A 153 3.21 -24.46 -9.07
N LYS A 154 2.98 -24.33 -7.74
CA LYS A 154 3.83 -23.52 -6.86
C LYS A 154 5.24 -24.07 -6.78
N THR A 155 5.39 -25.37 -6.60
CA THR A 155 6.70 -26.04 -6.53
C THR A 155 7.50 -25.84 -7.82
N ARG A 156 6.86 -25.98 -9.00
CA ARG A 156 7.52 -25.72 -10.28
C ARG A 156 7.90 -24.27 -10.48
N PHE A 157 7.08 -23.33 -10.02
CA PHE A 157 7.42 -21.91 -10.04
C PHE A 157 8.65 -21.60 -9.19
N GLN A 158 8.76 -22.22 -8.03
CA GLN A 158 9.86 -21.99 -7.09
C GLN A 158 11.13 -22.75 -7.44
N LYS A 159 11.11 -23.69 -8.41
CA LYS A 159 12.32 -24.37 -8.86
C LYS A 159 13.27 -23.40 -9.57
N THR A 160 14.55 -23.50 -9.24
CA THR A 160 15.61 -22.75 -9.94
C THR A 160 15.62 -23.13 -11.41
N PRO A 161 15.65 -22.18 -12.36
CA PRO A 161 15.93 -22.48 -13.74
C PRO A 161 17.32 -23.13 -13.79
N ARG A 162 17.38 -24.41 -14.09
CA ARG A 162 18.66 -25.14 -14.14
C ARG A 162 19.34 -24.94 -15.47
N THR A 163 20.66 -25.01 -15.49
CA THR A 163 21.49 -25.04 -16.69
C THR A 163 21.03 -26.14 -17.64
N SER A 164 21.31 -25.97 -18.93
CA SER A 164 20.85 -26.73 -20.09
C SER A 164 20.96 -28.26 -20.01
N ASP A 165 21.58 -28.79 -18.99
CA ASP A 165 21.88 -30.22 -18.87
C ASP A 165 20.84 -31.02 -18.05
N ASN A 166 19.81 -30.36 -17.54
CA ASN A 166 18.77 -31.00 -16.75
C ASN A 166 17.49 -31.18 -17.57
N ILE A 167 17.40 -32.34 -18.19
CA ILE A 167 16.12 -32.87 -18.68
C ILE A 167 15.33 -33.27 -17.43
N ASN A 168 14.16 -32.65 -17.22
CA ASN A 168 13.24 -33.10 -16.19
C ASN A 168 12.84 -34.56 -16.48
N THR A 169 12.54 -35.33 -15.43
CA THR A 169 12.01 -36.67 -15.53
C THR A 169 10.77 -36.79 -16.44
N ASP A 170 10.09 -35.67 -16.65
CA ASP A 170 8.91 -35.54 -17.54
C ASP A 170 9.27 -35.30 -19.02
N GLY A 171 10.55 -35.35 -19.40
CA GLY A 171 11.03 -35.11 -20.78
C GLY A 171 10.91 -33.66 -21.28
N VAL A 172 10.53 -32.76 -20.44
CA VAL A 172 10.41 -31.32 -20.79
C VAL A 172 11.78 -30.65 -20.64
N ILE A 173 12.33 -30.17 -21.75
CA ILE A 173 13.53 -29.34 -21.74
C ILE A 173 13.17 -27.98 -21.18
N GLU A 174 13.55 -27.69 -19.94
CA GLU A 174 13.48 -26.34 -19.40
C GLU A 174 14.52 -25.49 -20.12
N HIS A 175 14.08 -24.76 -21.13
CA HIS A 175 14.91 -23.78 -21.81
C HIS A 175 15.31 -22.68 -20.84
N ASN A 176 16.57 -22.69 -20.47
CA ASN A 176 17.18 -21.62 -19.71
C ASN A 176 17.28 -20.39 -20.61
N ASN A 177 16.36 -19.44 -20.46
CA ASN A 177 16.27 -18.22 -21.25
C ASN A 177 17.30 -17.16 -20.83
N PHE A 178 18.30 -17.52 -20.03
CA PHE A 178 19.38 -16.63 -19.67
C PHE A 178 20.14 -16.14 -20.91
N GLY A 179 20.06 -14.85 -21.15
CA GLY A 179 20.74 -14.19 -22.27
C GLY A 179 19.95 -14.06 -23.58
N ARG A 180 18.80 -14.71 -23.74
CA ARG A 180 17.93 -14.54 -24.92
C ARG A 180 16.83 -13.50 -24.64
N ARG A 181 17.14 -12.23 -24.83
CA ARG A 181 16.24 -11.13 -24.46
C ARG A 181 15.36 -10.63 -25.61
N TYR A 182 15.71 -10.90 -26.86
CA TYR A 182 15.01 -10.39 -28.04
C TYR A 182 13.75 -11.21 -28.35
N GLY A 183 12.64 -10.54 -28.53
CA GLY A 183 11.37 -11.14 -28.92
C GLY A 183 10.62 -11.89 -27.80
N LEU A 184 11.14 -11.88 -26.58
CA LEU A 184 10.48 -12.47 -25.41
C LEU A 184 9.61 -11.45 -24.69
N THR A 185 8.57 -11.94 -24.02
CA THR A 185 7.81 -11.09 -23.08
C THR A 185 8.74 -10.61 -21.95
N PRO A 186 8.53 -9.41 -21.38
CA PRO A 186 9.39 -8.87 -20.32
C PRO A 186 9.63 -9.84 -19.17
N GLU A 187 8.63 -10.64 -18.83
CA GLU A 187 8.67 -11.69 -17.81
C GLU A 187 9.74 -12.76 -18.11
N ARG A 188 9.89 -13.16 -19.37
CA ARG A 188 10.87 -14.17 -19.81
C ARG A 188 12.20 -13.59 -20.29
N ALA A 189 12.19 -12.30 -20.64
CA ALA A 189 13.37 -11.62 -21.20
C ALA A 189 14.38 -11.20 -20.14
N GLN A 190 14.00 -11.17 -18.87
CA GLN A 190 14.85 -10.66 -17.81
C GLN A 190 15.43 -11.79 -16.95
N THR A 191 16.65 -11.55 -16.50
CA THR A 191 17.40 -12.45 -15.60
C THR A 191 17.19 -12.10 -14.11
N ASN A 192 16.31 -11.13 -13.81
CA ASN A 192 16.15 -10.60 -12.46
C ASN A 192 15.16 -11.39 -11.60
N GLY A 193 14.60 -12.46 -12.15
CA GLY A 193 13.57 -13.26 -11.49
C GLY A 193 12.17 -12.67 -11.60
N VAL A 194 11.19 -13.39 -11.10
CA VAL A 194 9.78 -13.04 -11.16
C VAL A 194 9.10 -13.29 -9.81
N PHE A 195 7.98 -12.59 -9.59
CA PHE A 195 7.15 -12.79 -8.41
C PHE A 195 5.69 -12.91 -8.80
N TYR A 196 4.86 -13.47 -7.92
CA TYR A 196 3.40 -13.33 -8.01
C TYR A 196 2.81 -13.08 -6.63
N ILE A 197 1.70 -12.34 -6.61
CA ILE A 197 0.99 -11.99 -5.40
C ILE A 197 -0.24 -12.87 -5.28
N ASP A 198 -0.35 -13.59 -4.17
CA ASP A 198 -1.54 -14.29 -3.76
C ASP A 198 -2.35 -13.36 -2.83
N GLN A 199 -3.38 -12.75 -3.40
CA GLN A 199 -4.21 -11.78 -2.66
C GLN A 199 -5.10 -12.45 -1.61
N LEU A 200 -5.42 -13.73 -1.76
CA LEU A 200 -6.25 -14.46 -0.78
C LEU A 200 -5.44 -14.81 0.46
N ALA A 201 -4.19 -15.23 0.26
CA ALA A 201 -3.29 -15.57 1.35
C ALA A 201 -2.48 -14.36 1.87
N ASN A 202 -2.55 -13.19 1.21
CA ASN A 202 -1.75 -12.01 1.52
C ASN A 202 -0.23 -12.26 1.50
N ILE A 203 0.23 -13.02 0.51
CA ILE A 203 1.62 -13.44 0.38
C ILE A 203 2.15 -13.09 -1.01
N ILE A 204 3.40 -12.62 -1.06
CA ILE A 204 4.19 -12.56 -2.29
C ILE A 204 5.03 -13.82 -2.38
N ASN A 205 4.99 -14.49 -3.51
CA ASN A 205 5.82 -15.65 -3.80
C ASN A 205 6.88 -15.27 -4.82
N PHE A 206 8.11 -15.65 -4.54
CA PHE A 206 9.27 -15.39 -5.39
C PHE A 206 9.78 -16.67 -6.05
N ASP A 207 10.49 -16.54 -7.14
CA ASP A 207 11.23 -17.67 -7.70
C ASP A 207 12.53 -17.91 -6.88
N SER A 208 13.18 -19.04 -7.13
CA SER A 208 14.38 -19.45 -6.39
C SER A 208 15.60 -18.53 -6.55
N SER A 209 15.58 -17.61 -7.52
CA SER A 209 16.68 -16.66 -7.74
C SER A 209 16.80 -15.61 -6.64
N PHE A 210 15.77 -15.53 -5.75
CA PHE A 210 15.70 -14.53 -4.69
C PHE A 210 16.11 -15.02 -3.31
N VAL A 211 16.44 -16.28 -3.12
CA VAL A 211 16.91 -16.78 -1.82
C VAL A 211 18.12 -15.98 -1.34
N GLY A 212 18.01 -15.40 -0.13
CA GLY A 212 19.07 -14.58 0.48
C GLY A 212 19.27 -13.21 -0.17
N LYS A 213 18.35 -12.76 -1.03
CA LYS A 213 18.37 -11.39 -1.55
C LYS A 213 17.42 -10.50 -0.77
N VAL A 214 17.85 -9.26 -0.62
CA VAL A 214 17.04 -8.19 -0.04
C VAL A 214 16.18 -7.58 -1.13
N ILE A 215 14.88 -7.56 -0.91
CA ILE A 215 13.87 -7.03 -1.82
C ILE A 215 13.23 -5.81 -1.21
N THR A 216 13.04 -4.79 -2.03
CA THR A 216 12.29 -3.60 -1.69
C THR A 216 10.93 -3.65 -2.37
N LEU A 217 9.88 -3.81 -1.57
CA LEU A 217 8.49 -3.69 -2.00
C LEU A 217 8.06 -2.24 -1.86
N LYS A 218 7.76 -1.58 -2.97
CA LYS A 218 7.10 -0.28 -2.99
C LYS A 218 5.61 -0.48 -3.25
N TYR A 219 4.77 0.00 -2.35
CA TYR A 219 3.34 -0.30 -2.35
C TYR A 219 2.49 0.90 -1.93
N ILE A 220 1.22 0.85 -2.27
CA ILE A 220 0.21 1.80 -1.82
C ILE A 220 -0.32 1.31 -0.47
N SER A 221 -0.25 2.16 0.54
CA SER A 221 -0.78 1.92 1.89
C SER A 221 -2.19 2.49 2.02
N ASP A 222 -3.05 1.86 2.79
CA ASP A 222 -4.36 2.41 3.17
C ASP A 222 -4.28 3.46 4.29
N GLY A 223 -3.09 3.68 4.83
CA GLY A 223 -2.84 4.63 5.91
C GLY A 223 -3.30 4.18 7.29
N LEU A 224 -3.79 2.95 7.41
CA LEU A 224 -4.18 2.41 8.70
C LEU A 224 -2.97 1.85 9.45
N ALA A 225 -2.90 2.20 10.71
CA ALA A 225 -1.89 1.74 11.66
C ALA A 225 -2.48 1.80 13.08
N THR A 226 -1.65 1.79 14.09
CA THR A 226 -2.08 2.10 15.46
C THR A 226 -2.47 3.57 15.59
N ASP A 227 -3.29 3.92 16.59
CA ASP A 227 -3.80 5.29 16.78
C ASP A 227 -2.69 6.36 16.89
N GLU A 228 -1.49 5.98 17.29
CA GLU A 228 -0.33 6.88 17.40
C GLU A 228 0.47 6.97 16.10
N GLU A 229 0.51 5.91 15.32
CA GLU A 229 1.21 5.85 14.03
C GLU A 229 0.40 6.45 12.88
N MET A 230 -0.94 6.50 13.02
CA MET A 230 -1.79 7.11 12.01
C MET A 230 -1.64 8.62 12.03
N THR A 231 -1.01 9.17 11.02
CA THR A 231 -0.79 10.61 10.88
C THR A 231 -1.45 11.15 9.63
N VAL A 232 -1.89 12.40 9.70
CA VAL A 232 -2.50 13.10 8.58
C VAL A 232 -1.77 14.42 8.39
N HIS A 233 -1.46 14.73 7.13
CA HIS A 233 -0.81 16.01 6.81
C HIS A 233 -1.72 17.18 7.22
N LYS A 234 -1.17 18.20 7.86
CA LYS A 234 -1.91 19.36 8.40
C LYS A 234 -2.85 20.06 7.40
N PHE A 235 -2.52 20.05 6.11
CA PHE A 235 -3.40 20.62 5.08
C PHE A 235 -4.62 19.75 4.75
N ALA A 236 -4.64 18.47 5.17
CA ALA A 236 -5.76 17.58 5.01
C ALA A 236 -6.63 17.47 6.29
N GLU A 237 -6.17 18.03 7.41
CA GLU A 237 -6.87 17.99 8.70
C GLU A 237 -8.28 18.55 8.61
N GLU A 238 -8.48 19.71 7.96
CA GLU A 238 -9.79 20.29 7.77
C GLU A 238 -10.72 19.41 6.93
N ALA A 239 -10.17 18.74 5.90
CA ALA A 239 -10.95 17.82 5.08
C ALA A 239 -11.45 16.63 5.91
N LEU A 240 -10.63 16.13 6.83
CA LEU A 240 -11.00 15.06 7.74
C LEU A 240 -12.06 15.51 8.75
N TYR A 241 -11.97 16.71 9.32
CA TYR A 241 -13.00 17.25 10.19
C TYR A 241 -14.35 17.35 9.49
N LYS A 242 -14.38 17.87 8.27
CA LYS A 242 -15.62 17.98 7.49
C LYS A 242 -16.17 16.62 7.10
N TYR A 243 -15.32 15.65 6.81
CA TYR A 243 -15.72 14.28 6.55
C TYR A 243 -16.37 13.63 7.77
N ILE A 244 -15.73 13.71 8.95
CA ILE A 244 -16.24 13.17 10.20
C ILE A 244 -17.60 13.82 10.54
N ALA A 245 -17.70 15.15 10.45
CA ALA A 245 -18.94 15.87 10.71
C ALA A 245 -20.08 15.41 9.78
N HIS A 246 -19.81 15.28 8.48
CA HIS A 246 -20.77 14.77 7.51
C HIS A 246 -21.19 13.34 7.84
N ALA A 247 -20.25 12.44 8.10
CA ALA A 247 -20.54 11.04 8.38
C ALA A 247 -21.39 10.85 9.64
N ILE A 248 -21.09 11.61 10.70
CA ILE A 248 -21.88 11.59 11.95
C ILE A 248 -23.30 12.12 11.72
N LEU A 249 -23.44 13.25 11.03
CA LEU A 249 -24.75 13.86 10.78
C LEU A 249 -25.61 12.99 9.86
N ALA A 250 -25.02 12.31 8.90
CA ALA A 250 -25.71 11.42 7.97
C ALA A 250 -26.24 10.13 8.63
N THR A 251 -25.60 9.67 9.71
CA THR A 251 -26.02 8.46 10.44
C THR A 251 -26.92 8.75 11.63
N ARG A 252 -27.02 10.00 12.04
CA ARG A 252 -27.79 10.40 13.23
C ARG A 252 -29.28 10.55 12.89
N ALA A 253 -30.12 9.92 13.70
CA ALA A 253 -31.59 10.10 13.61
C ALA A 253 -32.00 11.57 13.84
N ASN A 254 -33.07 12.01 13.18
CA ASN A 254 -33.65 13.35 13.29
C ASN A 254 -32.72 14.51 12.93
N THR A 255 -31.70 14.28 12.11
CA THR A 255 -30.87 15.36 11.58
C THR A 255 -31.57 15.99 10.37
N PRO A 256 -31.73 17.34 10.32
CA PRO A 256 -32.31 18.01 9.16
C PRO A 256 -31.51 17.75 7.90
N GLU A 257 -32.18 17.37 6.82
CA GLU A 257 -31.53 17.00 5.54
C GLU A 257 -30.68 18.14 4.99
N TYR A 258 -31.07 19.39 5.12
CA TYR A 258 -30.31 20.53 4.65
C TYR A 258 -28.92 20.64 5.32
N LEU A 259 -28.81 20.26 6.60
CA LEU A 259 -27.52 20.21 7.30
C LEU A 259 -26.62 19.10 6.73
N VAL A 260 -27.15 17.91 6.53
CA VAL A 260 -26.42 16.79 5.93
C VAL A 260 -25.91 17.18 4.54
N MET A 261 -26.76 17.77 3.72
CA MET A 261 -26.38 18.22 2.37
C MET A 261 -25.33 19.34 2.38
N ARG A 262 -25.43 20.27 3.33
CA ARG A 262 -24.41 21.31 3.54
C ARG A 262 -23.06 20.69 3.86
N PHE A 263 -22.98 19.81 4.88
CA PHE A 263 -21.72 19.18 5.29
C PHE A 263 -21.16 18.26 4.20
N LYS A 264 -21.99 17.58 3.43
CA LYS A 264 -21.57 16.83 2.25
C LYS A 264 -20.83 17.70 1.23
N LYS A 265 -21.39 18.89 0.93
CA LYS A 265 -20.75 19.85 0.01
C LYS A 265 -19.45 20.42 0.59
N GLU A 266 -19.43 20.76 1.88
CA GLU A 266 -18.26 21.26 2.58
C GLU A 266 -17.15 20.21 2.62
N ALA A 267 -17.44 18.94 2.91
CA ALA A 267 -16.49 17.84 2.89
C ALA A 267 -15.89 17.63 1.49
N ALA A 268 -16.72 17.64 0.44
CA ALA A 268 -16.24 17.51 -0.93
C ALA A 268 -15.36 18.70 -1.37
N ALA A 269 -15.67 19.92 -0.92
CA ALA A 269 -14.87 21.11 -1.20
C ALA A 269 -13.53 21.06 -0.46
N ALA A 270 -13.54 20.70 0.83
CA ALA A 270 -12.34 20.57 1.65
C ALA A 270 -11.40 19.48 1.11
N LYS A 271 -11.94 18.32 0.70
CA LYS A 271 -11.18 17.23 0.05
C LYS A 271 -10.49 17.71 -1.24
N ARG A 272 -11.21 18.44 -2.10
CA ARG A 272 -10.60 19.02 -3.32
C ARG A 272 -9.50 20.02 -3.00
N ASN A 273 -9.72 20.89 -2.02
CA ASN A 273 -8.71 21.88 -1.61
C ASN A 273 -7.45 21.19 -1.03
N ALA A 274 -7.62 20.17 -0.20
CA ALA A 274 -6.51 19.37 0.31
C ALA A 274 -5.73 18.72 -0.82
N LYS A 275 -6.43 18.10 -1.78
CA LYS A 275 -5.81 17.50 -2.97
C LYS A 275 -4.99 18.50 -3.79
N LEU A 276 -5.53 19.69 -4.03
CA LEU A 276 -4.82 20.73 -4.78
C LEU A 276 -3.59 21.24 -4.05
N ARG A 277 -3.67 21.43 -2.73
CA ARG A 277 -2.55 21.87 -1.92
C ARG A 277 -1.43 20.85 -1.81
N LEU A 278 -1.78 19.56 -1.75
CA LEU A 278 -0.82 18.45 -1.61
C LEU A 278 -0.24 17.98 -2.94
N SER A 279 -0.95 18.17 -4.06
CA SER A 279 -0.51 17.69 -5.37
C SER A 279 0.67 18.48 -5.95
N ASN A 280 1.01 19.62 -5.37
CA ASN A 280 2.09 20.52 -5.85
C ASN A 280 2.06 20.76 -7.38
N ILE A 281 0.86 20.76 -7.96
CA ILE A 281 0.69 20.99 -9.39
C ILE A 281 0.92 22.48 -9.67
N LYS A 282 2.01 22.79 -10.35
CA LYS A 282 2.31 24.15 -10.81
C LYS A 282 1.67 24.38 -12.17
N ILE A 283 0.94 25.47 -12.31
CA ILE A 283 0.28 25.86 -13.58
C ILE A 283 1.32 25.96 -14.70
N GLU A 284 2.53 26.38 -14.39
CA GLU A 284 3.64 26.50 -15.36
C GLU A 284 4.05 25.15 -15.93
N GLU A 285 4.08 24.07 -15.12
CA GLU A 285 4.40 22.71 -15.59
C GLU A 285 3.31 22.17 -16.53
N ILE A 286 2.04 22.41 -16.19
CA ILE A 286 0.92 22.06 -17.08
C ILE A 286 1.02 22.82 -18.39
N ALA A 287 1.29 24.13 -18.34
CA ALA A 287 1.45 24.94 -19.53
C ALA A 287 2.63 24.48 -20.40
N GLN A 288 3.75 24.04 -19.80
CA GLN A 288 4.88 23.46 -20.52
C GLN A 288 4.52 22.16 -21.22
N VAL A 289 3.85 21.23 -20.50
CA VAL A 289 3.40 19.95 -21.10
C VAL A 289 2.45 20.19 -22.26
N MET A 290 1.51 21.12 -22.11
CA MET A 290 0.59 21.49 -23.19
C MET A 290 1.30 22.15 -24.40
N ARG A 291 2.26 23.05 -24.15
CA ARG A 291 3.07 23.68 -25.19
C ARG A 291 3.94 22.67 -25.93
N ASN A 292 4.54 21.71 -25.25
CA ASN A 292 5.34 20.66 -25.88
C ASN A 292 4.49 19.77 -26.79
N LYS A 293 3.28 19.40 -26.36
CA LYS A 293 2.34 18.64 -27.21
C LYS A 293 1.89 19.43 -28.44
N SER A 294 1.64 20.74 -28.32
CA SER A 294 1.25 21.57 -29.47
C SER A 294 2.37 21.76 -30.49
N LYS A 295 3.63 21.69 -30.07
CA LYS A 295 4.78 21.73 -30.99
C LYS A 295 5.00 20.43 -31.75
N GLN A 296 4.60 19.29 -31.20
CA GLN A 296 4.69 17.97 -31.86
C GLN A 296 3.64 17.79 -32.97
N ILE A 297 2.57 18.58 -32.97
CA ILE A 297 1.49 18.50 -34.00
C ILE A 297 1.83 19.31 -35.26
N LYS A 298 2.91 20.07 -35.28
CA LYS A 298 3.31 20.93 -36.37
C LYS A 298 4.40 20.36 -37.29
N HIS A 299 4.56 19.04 -37.29
CA HIS A 299 5.45 18.37 -38.26
C HIS A 299 4.70 17.32 -39.03
#